data_4e2d987ed1f2b0c9f849f8dd933e7def
#
_entry.id   4e2d987ed1f2b0c9f849f8dd933e7def
#
_cell.length_a   1.000
_cell.length_b   1.000
_cell.length_c   1.000
_cell.angle_alpha   90.00
_cell.angle_beta   90.00
_cell.angle_gamma   90.00
#
_symmetry.space_group_name_H-M   'P 1'
#
loop_
_entity.id
_entity.type
_entity.pdbx_description
1 polymer ?
#
loop_
_entity_poly.entity_id
_entity_poly.type
_entity_poly.pdbx_seq_one_letter_code
_entity_poly.pdbx_strand_id
1 'polypeptide(L)'
;VFSLSMSLMNRNLPIDVRLDRAKLAQKFDMWVTKVFLATPFIGLTLAWLRWGSFEPLITLPWMNLKLILFSIILIMAVLLITGASGTVGVLQNIKDGEGEEEENEAILKKRVKDLADPAITVHIVLSLIIIIALVGSQMGMDMGGW
;
A
#
# COMPACT_ATOMS: atom_id res chain seq x y z
N VAL A 1 -1.68 -6.43 8.38
CA VAL A 1 -0.40 -5.72 8.25
C VAL A 1 0.05 -5.19 9.62
N PHE A 2 -0.73 -4.36 10.32
CA PHE A 2 -0.33 -3.77 11.61
C PHE A 2 -0.01 -4.82 12.70
N SER A 3 -0.84 -5.85 12.83
CA SER A 3 -0.61 -6.98 13.74
C SER A 3 0.67 -7.77 13.39
N LEU A 4 0.98 -7.93 12.10
CA LEU A 4 2.22 -8.54 11.65
C LEU A 4 3.44 -7.68 12.02
N SER A 5 3.38 -6.37 11.81
CA SER A 5 4.46 -5.45 12.15
C SER A 5 4.77 -5.46 13.65
N MET A 6 3.74 -5.51 14.51
CA MET A 6 3.92 -5.65 15.96
C MET A 6 4.62 -6.96 16.34
N SER A 7 4.32 -8.07 15.63
CA SER A 7 4.96 -9.37 15.90
C SER A 7 6.43 -9.40 15.49
N LEU A 8 6.86 -8.57 14.55
CA LEU A 8 8.28 -8.48 14.15
C LEU A 8 9.16 -7.83 15.21
N MET A 9 8.58 -6.95 16.04
CA MET A 9 9.28 -6.28 17.15
C MET A 9 9.30 -7.10 18.43
N ASN A 10 8.57 -8.21 18.49
CA ASN A 10 8.50 -9.05 19.69
C ASN A 10 9.75 -9.94 19.81
N ARG A 11 10.70 -9.53 20.63
CA ARG A 11 11.96 -10.27 20.89
C ARG A 11 11.75 -11.65 21.54
N ASN A 12 10.58 -11.90 22.14
CA ASN A 12 10.28 -13.22 22.72
C ASN A 12 9.98 -14.29 21.66
N LEU A 13 9.78 -13.89 20.40
CA LEU A 13 9.60 -14.83 19.30
C LEU A 13 10.95 -15.25 18.72
N PRO A 14 11.13 -16.55 18.41
CA PRO A 14 12.30 -17.03 17.70
C PRO A 14 12.54 -16.25 16.40
N ILE A 15 13.81 -15.99 16.08
CA ILE A 15 14.18 -15.21 14.90
C ILE A 15 13.62 -15.78 13.60
N ASP A 16 13.60 -17.13 13.48
CA ASP A 16 13.04 -17.81 12.31
C ASP A 16 11.56 -17.49 12.11
N VAL A 17 10.77 -17.45 13.20
CA VAL A 17 9.35 -17.12 13.15
C VAL A 17 9.15 -15.66 12.74
N ARG A 18 9.99 -14.75 13.25
CA ARG A 18 9.95 -13.33 12.88
C ARG A 18 10.28 -13.15 11.39
N LEU A 19 11.31 -13.85 10.91
CA LEU A 19 11.76 -13.81 9.51
C LEU A 19 10.70 -14.39 8.57
N ASP A 20 10.08 -15.52 8.90
CA ASP A 20 9.01 -16.11 8.09
C ASP A 20 7.80 -15.21 7.98
N ARG A 21 7.41 -14.56 9.08
CA ARG A 21 6.32 -13.55 9.07
C ARG A 21 6.67 -12.34 8.21
N ALA A 22 7.91 -11.86 8.27
CA ALA A 22 8.36 -10.75 7.43
C ALA A 22 8.34 -11.12 5.95
N LYS A 23 8.81 -12.30 5.58
CA LYS A 23 8.77 -12.82 4.21
C LYS A 23 7.32 -13.01 3.70
N LEU A 24 6.42 -13.49 4.58
CA LEU A 24 5.01 -13.62 4.24
C LEU A 24 4.36 -12.25 4.00
N ALA A 25 4.64 -11.26 4.87
CA ALA A 25 4.17 -9.90 4.68
C ALA A 25 4.68 -9.31 3.36
N GLN A 26 5.96 -9.46 3.06
CA GLN A 26 6.57 -8.98 1.82
C GLN A 26 5.92 -9.62 0.58
N LYS A 27 5.65 -10.94 0.61
CA LYS A 27 4.93 -11.62 -0.48
C LYS A 27 3.52 -11.05 -0.67
N PHE A 28 2.81 -10.83 0.43
CA PHE A 28 1.47 -10.25 0.39
C PHE A 28 1.49 -8.84 -0.20
N ASP A 29 2.42 -7.99 0.24
CA ASP A 29 2.59 -6.63 -0.26
C ASP A 29 2.93 -6.61 -1.77
N MET A 30 3.77 -7.53 -2.24
CA MET A 30 4.04 -7.67 -3.68
C MET A 30 2.80 -8.08 -4.49
N TRP A 31 1.95 -8.95 -3.94
CA TRP A 31 0.69 -9.34 -4.60
C TRP A 31 -0.29 -8.17 -4.68
N VAL A 32 -0.49 -7.49 -3.56
CA VAL A 32 -1.35 -6.29 -3.48
C VAL A 32 -0.87 -5.23 -4.47
N THR A 33 0.43 -5.02 -4.55
CA THR A 33 1.01 -4.05 -5.50
C THR A 33 0.74 -4.41 -6.95
N LYS A 34 0.84 -5.69 -7.33
CA LYS A 34 0.52 -6.11 -8.70
C LYS A 34 -0.94 -5.81 -9.06
N VAL A 35 -1.87 -6.06 -8.12
CA VAL A 35 -3.28 -5.71 -8.28
C VAL A 35 -3.46 -4.19 -8.41
N PHE A 36 -2.77 -3.42 -7.57
CA PHE A 36 -2.81 -1.96 -7.65
C PHE A 36 -2.28 -1.41 -8.96
N LEU A 37 -1.18 -1.96 -9.47
CA LEU A 37 -0.62 -1.58 -10.77
C LEU A 37 -1.53 -1.93 -11.95
N ALA A 38 -2.34 -2.99 -11.83
CA ALA A 38 -3.32 -3.35 -12.85
C ALA A 38 -4.56 -2.42 -12.86
N THR A 39 -4.90 -1.82 -11.72
CA THR A 39 -6.11 -1.00 -11.55
C THR A 39 -6.20 0.18 -12.55
N PRO A 40 -5.14 0.98 -12.81
CA PRO A 40 -5.20 2.05 -13.81
C PRO A 40 -5.55 1.55 -15.21
N PHE A 41 -5.00 0.42 -15.62
CA PHE A 41 -5.29 -0.16 -16.93
C PHE A 41 -6.76 -0.57 -17.05
N ILE A 42 -7.32 -1.16 -16.02
CA ILE A 42 -8.74 -1.49 -15.94
C ILE A 42 -9.56 -0.19 -15.99
N GLY A 43 -9.20 0.83 -15.23
CA GLY A 43 -9.88 2.12 -15.21
C GLY A 43 -9.85 2.83 -16.56
N LEU A 44 -8.70 2.85 -17.23
CA LEU A 44 -8.55 3.41 -18.57
C LEU A 44 -9.38 2.64 -19.61
N THR A 45 -9.38 1.30 -19.54
CA THR A 45 -10.18 0.47 -20.44
C THR A 45 -11.67 0.75 -20.26
N LEU A 46 -12.15 0.84 -19.03
CA LEU A 46 -13.53 1.17 -18.72
C LEU A 46 -13.91 2.59 -19.19
N ALA A 47 -13.01 3.56 -19.02
CA ALA A 47 -13.22 4.93 -19.52
C ALA A 47 -13.37 4.94 -21.05
N TRP A 48 -12.48 4.22 -21.75
CA TRP A 48 -12.54 4.11 -23.20
C TRP A 48 -13.83 3.42 -23.68
N LEU A 49 -14.21 2.31 -23.07
CA LEU A 49 -15.43 1.58 -23.43
C LEU A 49 -16.68 2.42 -23.18
N ARG A 50 -16.68 3.29 -22.18
CA ARG A 50 -17.84 4.08 -21.78
C ARG A 50 -17.97 5.36 -22.59
N TRP A 51 -16.88 6.11 -22.78
CA TRP A 51 -16.91 7.46 -23.37
C TRP A 51 -16.27 7.54 -24.75
N GLY A 52 -15.58 6.50 -25.20
CA GLY A 52 -14.82 6.52 -26.45
C GLY A 52 -13.62 7.48 -26.44
N SER A 53 -13.33 8.10 -25.27
CA SER A 53 -12.21 9.04 -25.09
C SER A 53 -11.74 9.04 -23.63
N PHE A 54 -10.55 9.63 -23.40
CA PHE A 54 -10.00 9.82 -22.06
C PHE A 54 -10.26 11.22 -21.49
N GLU A 55 -10.86 12.11 -22.27
CA GLU A 55 -11.13 13.49 -21.87
C GLU A 55 -11.92 13.57 -20.54
N PRO A 56 -12.97 12.75 -20.28
CA PRO A 56 -13.71 12.78 -19.02
C PRO A 56 -12.86 12.48 -17.78
N LEU A 57 -11.71 11.80 -17.92
CA LEU A 57 -10.82 11.53 -16.80
C LEU A 57 -10.21 12.79 -16.20
N ILE A 58 -10.01 13.82 -17.03
CA ILE A 58 -9.40 15.09 -16.61
C ILE A 58 -10.40 16.23 -16.53
N THR A 59 -11.52 16.15 -17.23
CA THR A 59 -12.54 17.21 -17.24
C THR A 59 -13.58 17.05 -16.14
N LEU A 60 -13.87 15.80 -15.72
CA LEU A 60 -14.81 15.55 -14.64
C LEU A 60 -14.12 15.69 -13.28
N PRO A 61 -14.55 16.64 -12.41
CA PRO A 61 -13.87 16.93 -11.14
C PRO A 61 -13.72 15.70 -10.22
N TRP A 62 -14.75 14.85 -10.17
CA TRP A 62 -14.74 13.65 -9.35
C TRP A 62 -13.78 12.56 -9.89
N MET A 63 -13.58 12.49 -11.21
CA MET A 63 -12.57 11.59 -11.82
C MET A 63 -11.17 12.11 -11.57
N ASN A 64 -10.95 13.40 -11.69
CA ASN A 64 -9.68 14.05 -11.39
C ASN A 64 -9.28 13.81 -9.91
N LEU A 65 -10.23 13.97 -8.99
CA LEU A 65 -10.00 13.67 -7.57
C LEU A 65 -9.59 12.21 -7.35
N LYS A 66 -10.24 11.24 -8.01
CA LYS A 66 -9.86 9.83 -7.95
C LYS A 66 -8.45 9.58 -8.47
N LEU A 67 -8.06 10.22 -9.56
CA LEU A 67 -6.70 10.11 -10.12
C LEU A 67 -5.65 10.65 -9.14
N ILE A 68 -5.90 11.78 -8.50
CA ILE A 68 -5.01 12.35 -7.48
C ILE A 68 -4.85 11.40 -6.30
N LEU A 69 -5.97 10.91 -5.74
CA LEU A 69 -5.94 9.98 -4.62
C LEU A 69 -5.24 8.68 -4.98
N PHE A 70 -5.47 8.16 -6.18
CA PHE A 70 -4.79 6.96 -6.67
C PHE A 70 -3.27 7.18 -6.79
N SER A 71 -2.83 8.35 -7.27
CA SER A 71 -1.41 8.70 -7.36
C SER A 71 -0.75 8.73 -5.98
N ILE A 72 -1.44 9.25 -4.96
CA ILE A 72 -0.96 9.23 -3.57
C ILE A 72 -0.77 7.79 -3.09
N ILE A 73 -1.76 6.91 -3.32
CA ILE A 73 -1.64 5.49 -2.93
C ILE A 73 -0.48 4.83 -3.63
N LEU A 74 -0.27 5.09 -4.92
CA LEU A 74 0.83 4.51 -5.69
C LEU A 74 2.19 4.89 -5.09
N ILE A 75 2.38 6.15 -4.73
CA ILE A 75 3.61 6.63 -4.07
C ILE A 75 3.79 5.92 -2.73
N MET A 76 2.75 5.85 -1.91
CA MET A 76 2.81 5.20 -0.60
C MET A 76 3.06 3.69 -0.72
N ALA A 77 2.50 3.02 -1.74
CA ALA A 77 2.75 1.61 -2.00
C ALA A 77 4.23 1.33 -2.33
N VAL A 78 4.87 2.20 -3.13
CA VAL A 78 6.30 2.09 -3.42
C VAL A 78 7.13 2.24 -2.15
N LEU A 79 6.80 3.20 -1.28
CA LEU A 79 7.49 3.40 0.01
C LEU A 79 7.34 2.18 0.93
N LEU A 80 6.14 1.59 0.99
CA LEU A 80 5.88 0.38 1.79
C LEU A 80 6.70 -0.81 1.29
N ILE A 81 6.79 -1.03 -0.01
CA ILE A 81 7.54 -2.17 -0.58
C ILE A 81 9.03 -2.02 -0.31
N THR A 82 9.59 -0.83 -0.55
CA THR A 82 11.02 -0.59 -0.30
C THR A 82 11.36 -0.74 1.17
N GLY A 83 10.50 -0.25 2.06
CA GLY A 83 10.65 -0.41 3.50
C GLY A 83 10.52 -1.86 3.97
N ALA A 84 9.56 -2.61 3.45
CA ALA A 84 9.35 -4.02 3.79
C ALA A 84 10.55 -4.89 3.38
N SER A 85 11.12 -4.65 2.19
CA SER A 85 12.32 -5.35 1.71
C SER A 85 13.50 -5.13 2.66
N GLY A 86 13.70 -3.88 3.12
CA GLY A 86 14.75 -3.56 4.08
C GLY A 86 14.56 -4.22 5.45
N THR A 87 13.31 -4.44 5.88
CA THR A 87 13.00 -5.12 7.14
C THR A 87 13.39 -6.60 7.11
N VAL A 88 13.12 -7.29 5.99
CA VAL A 88 13.55 -8.68 5.79
C VAL A 88 15.08 -8.80 5.82
N GLY A 89 15.80 -7.86 5.18
CA GLY A 89 17.25 -7.84 5.19
C GLY A 89 17.83 -7.72 6.61
N VAL A 90 17.32 -6.80 7.42
CA VAL A 90 17.78 -6.64 8.82
C VAL A 90 17.53 -7.90 9.65
N LEU A 91 16.36 -8.53 9.50
CA LEU A 91 16.07 -9.80 10.21
C LEU A 91 16.96 -10.95 9.73
N GLN A 92 17.35 -10.96 8.46
CA GLN A 92 18.30 -11.93 7.96
C GLN A 92 19.69 -11.73 8.57
N ASN A 93 20.18 -10.47 8.66
CA ASN A 93 21.47 -10.15 9.30
C ASN A 93 21.48 -10.59 10.77
N ILE A 94 20.39 -10.36 11.53
CA ILE A 94 20.26 -10.83 12.92
C ILE A 94 20.37 -12.36 12.97
N LYS A 95 19.70 -13.07 12.05
CA LYS A 95 19.75 -14.53 11.99
C LYS A 95 21.15 -15.05 11.70
N ASP A 96 21.84 -14.41 10.76
CA ASP A 96 23.15 -14.83 10.27
C ASP A 96 24.30 -14.37 11.23
N GLY A 97 23.96 -13.59 12.27
CA GLY A 97 24.92 -13.07 13.24
C GLY A 97 25.82 -11.95 12.68
N GLU A 98 25.34 -11.27 11.65
CA GLU A 98 26.06 -10.15 11.03
C GLU A 98 25.78 -8.84 11.77
N GLY A 99 26.83 -8.19 12.27
CA GLY A 99 26.75 -6.93 13.02
C GLY A 99 26.33 -7.13 14.48
N GLU A 100 26.19 -6.02 15.21
CA GLU A 100 25.73 -6.04 16.59
C GLU A 100 24.20 -6.27 16.66
N GLU A 101 23.76 -7.22 17.48
CA GLU A 101 22.34 -7.56 17.60
C GLU A 101 21.50 -6.35 18.05
N GLU A 102 22.03 -5.57 19.00
CA GLU A 102 21.33 -4.38 19.51
C GLU A 102 21.18 -3.30 18.45
N GLU A 103 22.19 -3.10 17.60
CA GLU A 103 22.14 -2.14 16.50
C GLU A 103 21.10 -2.59 15.45
N ASN A 104 21.12 -3.86 15.05
CA ASN A 104 20.16 -4.42 14.10
C ASN A 104 18.72 -4.32 14.61
N GLU A 105 18.49 -4.60 15.91
CA GLU A 105 17.16 -4.43 16.53
C GLU A 105 16.72 -2.97 16.59
N ALA A 106 17.63 -2.03 16.83
CA ALA A 106 17.31 -0.60 16.79
C ALA A 106 16.92 -0.15 15.37
N ILE A 107 17.65 -0.61 14.35
CA ILE A 107 17.34 -0.37 12.94
C ILE A 107 15.98 -0.97 12.58
N LEU A 108 15.69 -2.21 13.00
CA LEU A 108 14.43 -2.87 12.77
C LEU A 108 13.26 -2.07 13.36
N LYS A 109 13.38 -1.66 14.62
CA LYS A 109 12.37 -0.85 15.32
C LYS A 109 12.08 0.46 14.61
N LYS A 110 13.14 1.14 14.17
CA LYS A 110 13.02 2.39 13.40
C LYS A 110 12.29 2.13 12.08
N ARG A 111 12.69 1.12 11.30
CA ARG A 111 12.05 0.78 10.02
C ARG A 111 10.57 0.44 10.17
N VAL A 112 10.23 -0.39 11.15
CA VAL A 112 8.82 -0.76 11.41
C VAL A 112 7.99 0.47 11.78
N LYS A 113 8.56 1.40 12.56
CA LYS A 113 7.90 2.66 12.89
C LYS A 113 7.73 3.55 11.66
N ASP A 114 8.76 3.68 10.83
CA ASP A 114 8.74 4.50 9.61
C ASP A 114 7.72 3.96 8.56
N LEU A 115 7.37 2.67 8.64
CA LEU A 115 6.33 2.08 7.79
C LEU A 115 4.90 2.30 8.30
N ALA A 116 4.73 2.71 9.56
CA ALA A 116 3.41 2.89 10.15
C ALA A 116 2.64 4.04 9.47
N ASP A 117 3.29 5.18 9.25
CA ASP A 117 2.67 6.37 8.66
C ASP A 117 2.21 6.13 7.20
N PRO A 118 3.05 5.57 6.29
CA PRO A 118 2.60 5.18 4.97
C PRO A 118 1.45 4.17 4.99
N ALA A 119 1.48 3.18 5.89
CA ALA A 119 0.42 2.17 6.00
C ALA A 119 -0.91 2.79 6.42
N ILE A 120 -0.91 3.68 7.42
CA ILE A 120 -2.10 4.42 7.86
C ILE A 120 -2.63 5.30 6.72
N THR A 121 -1.74 6.01 6.04
CA THR A 121 -2.12 6.87 4.90
C THR A 121 -2.81 6.08 3.80
N VAL A 122 -2.29 4.91 3.43
CA VAL A 122 -2.93 4.03 2.43
C VAL A 122 -4.34 3.64 2.87
N HIS A 123 -4.56 3.27 4.14
CA HIS A 123 -5.90 2.90 4.62
C HIS A 123 -6.88 4.07 4.60
N ILE A 124 -6.44 5.26 5.00
CA ILE A 124 -7.27 6.47 4.96
C ILE A 124 -7.65 6.80 3.51
N VAL A 125 -6.68 6.83 2.60
CA VAL A 125 -6.94 7.19 1.20
C VAL A 125 -7.80 6.14 0.50
N LEU A 126 -7.60 4.83 0.78
CA LEU A 126 -8.49 3.78 0.28
C LEU A 126 -9.93 3.96 0.76
N SER A 127 -10.11 4.28 2.04
CA SER A 127 -11.44 4.56 2.60
C SER A 127 -12.10 5.75 1.91
N LEU A 128 -11.34 6.82 1.66
CA LEU A 128 -11.81 8.00 0.91
C LEU A 128 -12.21 7.65 -0.53
N ILE A 129 -11.43 6.83 -1.22
CA ILE A 129 -11.76 6.39 -2.60
C ILE A 129 -13.07 5.58 -2.60
N ILE A 130 -13.25 4.70 -1.63
CA ILE A 130 -14.50 3.91 -1.50
C ILE A 130 -15.68 4.84 -1.27
N ILE A 131 -15.56 5.80 -0.35
CA ILE A 131 -16.61 6.79 -0.06
C ILE A 131 -16.93 7.60 -1.31
N ILE A 132 -15.92 8.11 -2.01
CA ILE A 132 -16.10 8.89 -3.25
C ILE A 132 -16.74 8.03 -4.34
N ALA A 133 -16.37 6.75 -4.44
CA ALA A 133 -16.99 5.84 -5.40
C ALA A 133 -18.48 5.62 -5.10
N LEU A 134 -18.84 5.45 -3.84
CA LEU A 134 -20.23 5.25 -3.41
C LEU A 134 -21.06 6.53 -3.59
N VAL A 135 -20.54 7.67 -3.13
CA VAL A 135 -21.23 8.97 -3.26
C VAL A 135 -21.28 9.39 -4.73
N GLY A 136 -20.20 9.22 -5.47
CA GLY A 136 -20.14 9.57 -6.90
C GLY A 136 -21.08 8.72 -7.76
N SER A 137 -21.35 7.45 -7.38
CA SER A 137 -22.36 6.64 -8.07
C SER A 137 -23.78 7.14 -7.82
N GLN A 138 -24.06 7.62 -6.62
CA GLN A 138 -25.39 8.20 -6.28
C GLN A 138 -25.57 9.58 -6.91
N MET A 139 -24.56 10.45 -6.83
CA MET A 139 -24.59 11.78 -7.46
C MET A 139 -24.62 11.70 -9.00
N GLY A 140 -24.02 10.67 -9.58
CA GLY A 140 -24.04 10.44 -11.02
C GLY A 140 -25.42 10.09 -11.56
N MET A 141 -26.29 9.48 -10.74
CA MET A 141 -27.69 9.26 -11.10
C MET A 141 -28.47 10.59 -11.13
N ASP A 142 -28.17 11.52 -10.24
CA ASP A 142 -28.83 12.83 -10.14
C ASP A 142 -28.28 13.87 -11.13
N MET A 143 -27.06 13.71 -11.60
CA MET A 143 -26.41 14.64 -12.53
C MET A 143 -26.50 14.21 -14.01
N GLY A 144 -27.40 13.34 -14.35
CA GLY A 144 -27.84 13.13 -15.73
C GLY A 144 -26.94 12.28 -16.59
N GLY A 145 -26.35 11.22 -16.06
CA GLY A 145 -25.44 10.53 -16.91
C GLY A 145 -24.98 9.13 -16.59
N TRP A 146 -25.82 8.29 -16.02
CA TRP A 146 -25.46 6.86 -15.92
C TRP A 146 -26.43 6.01 -16.72
#